data_bfde0902add12526420f36aa737d4b2b
#
_entry.id   bfde0902add12526420f36aa737d4b2b
#
_cell.length_a   1.000
_cell.length_b   1.000
_cell.length_c   1.000
_cell.angle_alpha   90.00
_cell.angle_beta   90.00
_cell.angle_gamma   90.00
#
_symmetry.space_group_name_H-M   'P 1'
#
loop_
_entity.id
_entity.type
_entity.pdbx_description
1 polymer ?
#
loop_
_entity_poly.entity_id
_entity_poly.type
_entity_poly.pdbx_seq_one_letter_code
_entity_poly.pdbx_strand_id
1 'polypeptide(L)'
;MRTMPEILAIKRDGGQLESSDFQFICKNIASIPKEQLGAFLMACQINGLSTEETSNLTQEMLSAGERMQTAFDRVDKHSTGGVGDKMSIILAPALRAAGAIVPMLAGRGLAHTGGTIDKLEAIPGFNTGLTLDEMKENPC
;
A
#
# COMPACT_ATOMS: atom_id res chain seq x y z
N MET A 1 15.27 -20.26 -7.59
CA MET A 1 14.71 -19.14 -6.81
C MET A 1 15.87 -18.18 -6.55
N ARG A 2 15.76 -16.94 -6.99
CA ARG A 2 16.82 -15.94 -6.84
C ARG A 2 16.87 -15.40 -5.41
N THR A 3 18.07 -15.04 -4.98
CA THR A 3 18.32 -14.33 -3.71
C THR A 3 18.06 -12.83 -3.88
N MET A 4 17.89 -12.09 -2.78
CA MET A 4 17.69 -10.63 -2.85
C MET A 4 18.83 -9.88 -3.59
N PRO A 5 20.13 -10.19 -3.39
CA PRO A 5 21.21 -9.59 -4.17
C PRO A 5 21.11 -9.85 -5.69
N GLU A 6 20.67 -11.03 -6.10
CA GLU A 6 20.50 -11.34 -7.52
C GLU A 6 19.33 -10.56 -8.13
N ILE A 7 18.20 -10.44 -7.42
CA ILE A 7 17.05 -9.63 -7.81
C ILE A 7 17.46 -8.16 -7.96
N LEU A 8 18.23 -7.65 -7.00
CA LEU A 8 18.78 -6.29 -7.03
C LEU A 8 19.68 -6.07 -8.24
N ALA A 9 20.56 -7.00 -8.55
CA ALA A 9 21.47 -6.89 -9.69
C ALA A 9 20.68 -6.80 -11.01
N ILE A 10 19.68 -7.67 -11.20
CA ILE A 10 18.82 -7.65 -12.39
C ILE A 10 18.13 -6.29 -12.52
N LYS A 11 17.48 -5.79 -11.44
CA LYS A 11 16.73 -4.54 -11.52
C LYS A 11 17.64 -3.31 -11.65
N ARG A 12 18.79 -3.29 -10.99
CA ARG A 12 19.82 -2.26 -11.15
C ARG A 12 20.27 -2.12 -12.60
N ASP A 13 20.44 -3.24 -13.29
CA ASP A 13 20.94 -3.29 -14.66
C ASP A 13 19.83 -3.14 -15.72
N GLY A 14 18.60 -2.77 -15.30
CA GLY A 14 17.46 -2.53 -16.17
C GLY A 14 16.76 -3.80 -16.67
N GLY A 15 17.09 -4.97 -16.10
CA GLY A 15 16.44 -6.23 -16.43
C GLY A 15 15.02 -6.32 -15.87
N GLN A 16 14.23 -7.25 -16.41
CA GLN A 16 12.90 -7.57 -15.94
C GLN A 16 12.92 -8.65 -14.85
N LEU A 17 12.05 -8.46 -13.87
CA LEU A 17 11.82 -9.41 -12.79
C LEU A 17 10.62 -10.30 -13.10
N GLU A 18 10.70 -11.54 -12.64
CA GLU A 18 9.63 -12.53 -12.78
C GLU A 18 8.69 -12.50 -11.56
N SER A 19 7.50 -13.10 -11.69
CA SER A 19 6.55 -13.24 -10.58
C SER A 19 7.17 -13.93 -9.36
N SER A 20 8.04 -14.91 -9.57
CA SER A 20 8.77 -15.61 -8.51
C SER A 20 9.69 -14.71 -7.67
N ASP A 21 10.24 -13.64 -8.29
CA ASP A 21 11.08 -12.66 -7.60
C ASP A 21 10.24 -11.79 -6.67
N PHE A 22 9.11 -11.29 -7.16
CA PHE A 22 8.15 -10.53 -6.35
C PHE A 22 7.55 -11.38 -5.23
N GLN A 23 7.25 -12.65 -5.51
CA GLN A 23 6.79 -13.59 -4.49
C GLN A 23 7.81 -13.75 -3.38
N PHE A 24 9.10 -13.90 -3.72
CA PHE A 24 10.16 -13.98 -2.74
C PHE A 24 10.21 -12.71 -1.87
N ILE A 25 10.17 -11.52 -2.50
CA ILE A 25 10.22 -10.23 -1.77
C ILE A 25 9.01 -10.10 -0.83
N CYS A 26 7.79 -10.31 -1.33
CA CYS A 26 6.58 -10.11 -0.55
C CYS A 26 6.46 -11.08 0.63
N LYS A 27 6.82 -12.36 0.43
CA LYS A 27 6.79 -13.36 1.50
C LYS A 27 7.86 -13.15 2.57
N ASN A 28 8.99 -12.56 2.21
CA ASN A 28 10.13 -12.40 3.11
C ASN A 28 10.38 -10.95 3.54
N ILE A 29 9.45 -10.04 3.27
CA ILE A 29 9.64 -8.60 3.47
C ILE A 29 10.11 -8.23 4.88
N ALA A 30 9.64 -8.94 5.90
CA ALA A 30 10.02 -8.70 7.29
C ALA A 30 11.46 -9.16 7.61
N SER A 31 12.02 -10.08 6.84
CA SER A 31 13.36 -10.65 7.05
C SER A 31 14.43 -10.09 6.10
N ILE A 32 14.01 -9.42 5.02
CA ILE A 32 14.93 -8.75 4.11
C ILE A 32 15.56 -7.54 4.82
N PRO A 33 16.89 -7.39 4.80
CA PRO A 33 17.55 -6.19 5.33
C PRO A 33 16.98 -4.90 4.71
N LYS A 34 16.71 -3.91 5.55
CA LYS A 34 16.09 -2.64 5.10
C LYS A 34 16.90 -1.93 4.03
N GLU A 35 18.23 -2.07 4.08
CA GLU A 35 19.17 -1.52 3.11
C GLU A 35 18.96 -2.15 1.71
N GLN A 36 18.76 -3.47 1.67
CA GLN A 36 18.46 -4.17 0.42
C GLN A 36 17.09 -3.81 -0.12
N LEU A 37 16.10 -3.67 0.76
CA LEU A 37 14.77 -3.23 0.35
C LEU A 37 14.79 -1.79 -0.17
N GLY A 38 15.51 -0.89 0.50
CA GLY A 38 15.72 0.50 0.04
C GLY A 38 16.40 0.56 -1.31
N ALA A 39 17.45 -0.27 -1.52
CA ALA A 39 18.14 -0.36 -2.81
C ALA A 39 17.22 -0.89 -3.91
N PHE A 40 16.36 -1.87 -3.61
CA PHE A 40 15.34 -2.38 -4.54
C PHE A 40 14.35 -1.30 -4.96
N LEU A 41 13.79 -0.57 -4.00
CA LEU A 41 12.86 0.53 -4.27
C LEU A 41 13.52 1.61 -5.13
N MET A 42 14.78 1.94 -4.86
CA MET A 42 15.52 2.91 -5.66
C MET A 42 15.79 2.40 -7.08
N ALA A 43 16.14 1.13 -7.24
CA ALA A 43 16.32 0.53 -8.56
C ALA A 43 15.03 0.53 -9.37
N CYS A 44 13.88 0.25 -8.73
CA CYS A 44 12.57 0.38 -9.36
C CYS A 44 12.23 1.83 -9.72
N GLN A 45 12.60 2.80 -8.87
CA GLN A 45 12.38 4.23 -9.15
C GLN A 45 13.19 4.71 -10.37
N ILE A 46 14.42 4.25 -10.51
CA ILE A 46 15.34 4.67 -11.59
C ILE A 46 14.98 4.00 -12.92
N ASN A 47 14.76 2.70 -12.91
CA ASN A 47 14.57 1.89 -14.12
C ASN A 47 13.10 1.63 -14.46
N GLY A 48 12.16 2.04 -13.60
CA GLY A 48 10.73 1.78 -13.75
C GLY A 48 10.37 0.30 -13.49
N LEU A 49 9.09 0.03 -13.51
CA LEU A 49 8.51 -1.30 -13.58
C LEU A 49 7.68 -1.39 -14.85
N SER A 50 7.79 -2.49 -15.59
CA SER A 50 6.89 -2.75 -16.72
C SER A 50 5.46 -2.98 -16.22
N THR A 51 4.49 -2.95 -17.13
CA THR A 51 3.09 -3.28 -16.79
C THR A 51 2.96 -4.68 -16.20
N GLU A 52 3.72 -5.63 -16.74
CA GLU A 52 3.73 -7.01 -16.25
C GLU A 52 4.36 -7.10 -14.84
N GLU A 53 5.50 -6.47 -14.61
CA GLU A 53 6.14 -6.39 -13.30
C GLU A 53 5.22 -5.73 -12.26
N THR A 54 4.53 -4.66 -12.64
CA THR A 54 3.56 -3.97 -11.76
C THR A 54 2.39 -4.88 -11.41
N SER A 55 1.86 -5.62 -12.38
CA SER A 55 0.79 -6.58 -12.17
C SER A 55 1.24 -7.71 -11.24
N ASN A 56 2.41 -8.29 -11.49
CA ASN A 56 2.98 -9.36 -10.68
C ASN A 56 3.22 -8.91 -9.23
N LEU A 57 3.84 -7.75 -9.04
CA LEU A 57 4.05 -7.19 -7.70
C LEU A 57 2.72 -6.98 -6.97
N THR A 58 1.72 -6.42 -7.65
CA THR A 58 0.39 -6.20 -7.07
C THR A 58 -0.25 -7.51 -6.62
N GLN A 59 -0.21 -8.57 -7.45
CA GLN A 59 -0.75 -9.87 -7.11
C GLN A 59 -0.04 -10.52 -5.92
N GLU A 60 1.29 -10.43 -5.87
CA GLU A 60 2.07 -11.01 -4.78
C GLU A 60 1.87 -10.23 -3.47
N MET A 61 1.74 -8.92 -3.51
CA MET A 61 1.36 -8.10 -2.35
C MET A 61 -0.03 -8.47 -1.83
N LEU A 62 -1.02 -8.61 -2.72
CA LEU A 62 -2.37 -9.05 -2.37
C LEU A 62 -2.37 -10.45 -1.75
N SER A 63 -1.50 -11.34 -2.22
CA SER A 63 -1.40 -12.72 -1.74
C SER A 63 -0.68 -12.84 -0.40
N ALA A 64 0.22 -11.91 -0.11
CA ALA A 64 0.98 -11.87 1.14
C ALA A 64 0.27 -11.13 2.27
N GLY A 65 -0.71 -10.28 1.94
CA GLY A 65 -1.46 -9.47 2.89
C GLY A 65 -2.77 -10.12 3.35
N GLU A 66 -3.33 -9.54 4.39
CA GLU A 66 -4.69 -9.87 4.82
C GLU A 66 -5.70 -9.19 3.91
N ARG A 67 -6.81 -9.88 3.64
CA ARG A 67 -7.89 -9.37 2.80
C ARG A 67 -9.15 -9.16 3.63
N MET A 68 -9.70 -7.95 3.56
CA MET A 68 -11.05 -7.72 4.05
C MET A 68 -12.05 -8.32 3.04
N GLN A 69 -12.93 -9.19 3.52
CA GLN A 69 -14.04 -9.66 2.68
C GLN A 69 -14.98 -8.49 2.41
N THR A 70 -15.19 -8.19 1.14
CA THR A 70 -16.05 -7.08 0.72
C THR A 70 -17.50 -7.54 0.58
N ALA A 71 -18.42 -6.78 1.19
CA ALA A 71 -19.84 -6.81 0.84
C ALA A 71 -20.11 -5.75 -0.24
N PHE A 72 -21.20 -5.90 -0.99
CA PHE A 72 -21.54 -5.01 -2.12
C PHE A 72 -21.84 -3.56 -1.72
N ASP A 73 -22.04 -3.29 -0.45
CA ASP A 73 -22.34 -1.97 0.13
C ASP A 73 -21.10 -1.20 0.59
N ARG A 74 -19.90 -1.75 0.38
CA ARG A 74 -18.64 -1.14 0.78
C ARG A 74 -17.99 -0.40 -0.36
N VAL A 75 -17.54 0.80 -0.08
CA VAL A 75 -16.88 1.69 -1.03
C VAL A 75 -15.51 2.06 -0.47
N ASP A 76 -14.47 1.82 -1.23
CA ASP A 76 -13.14 2.33 -0.94
C ASP A 76 -12.76 3.43 -1.92
N LYS A 77 -11.99 4.39 -1.44
CA LYS A 77 -11.42 5.45 -2.24
C LYS A 77 -9.96 5.62 -1.87
N HIS A 78 -9.11 5.63 -2.85
CA HIS A 78 -7.71 5.99 -2.66
C HIS A 78 -7.29 7.12 -3.60
N SER A 79 -6.23 7.81 -3.25
CA SER A 79 -5.62 8.82 -4.11
C SER A 79 -4.61 8.14 -5.06
N THR A 80 -4.40 8.76 -6.21
CA THR A 80 -3.38 8.32 -7.18
C THR A 80 -1.98 8.83 -6.84
N GLY A 81 -1.82 9.42 -5.66
CA GLY A 81 -0.57 10.05 -5.22
C GLY A 81 -0.53 11.55 -5.55
N GLY A 82 0.54 12.22 -5.14
CA GLY A 82 0.75 13.65 -5.37
C GLY A 82 0.67 14.50 -4.11
N VAL A 83 0.22 15.72 -4.22
CA VAL A 83 0.25 16.71 -3.13
C VAL A 83 -1.04 16.69 -2.30
N GLY A 84 -1.04 15.84 -1.29
CA GLY A 84 -2.03 15.88 -0.20
C GLY A 84 -3.45 15.47 -0.60
N ASP A 85 -3.87 14.30 -0.14
CA ASP A 85 -5.25 13.82 -0.28
C ASP A 85 -6.17 14.50 0.74
N LYS A 86 -6.70 15.67 0.38
CA LYS A 86 -7.68 16.39 1.20
C LYS A 86 -9.08 15.84 1.02
N MET A 87 -9.34 15.23 -0.13
CA MET A 87 -10.68 14.78 -0.50
C MET A 87 -11.14 13.61 0.36
N SER A 88 -10.26 12.74 0.79
CA SER A 88 -10.63 11.60 1.64
C SER A 88 -11.23 12.04 2.97
N ILE A 89 -10.73 13.13 3.56
CA ILE A 89 -11.22 13.66 4.84
C ILE A 89 -12.69 14.12 4.72
N ILE A 90 -13.07 14.67 3.58
CA ILE A 90 -14.44 15.16 3.33
C ILE A 90 -15.32 14.04 2.77
N LEU A 91 -14.77 13.25 1.87
CA LEU A 91 -15.52 12.25 1.11
C LEU A 91 -15.95 11.06 1.96
N ALA A 92 -15.09 10.57 2.87
CA ALA A 92 -15.42 9.44 3.72
C ALA A 92 -16.67 9.68 4.60
N PRO A 93 -16.77 10.77 5.37
CA PRO A 93 -17.98 11.06 6.13
C PRO A 93 -19.20 11.38 5.24
N ALA A 94 -18.99 12.00 4.07
CA ALA A 94 -20.08 12.27 3.13
C ALA A 94 -20.66 10.96 2.55
N LEU A 95 -19.83 10.02 2.15
CA LEU A 95 -20.26 8.70 1.69
C LEU A 95 -20.97 7.92 2.81
N ARG A 96 -20.45 8.02 4.04
CA ARG A 96 -21.11 7.41 5.20
C ARG A 96 -22.48 8.02 5.45
N ALA A 97 -22.64 9.32 5.35
CA ALA A 97 -23.91 10.02 5.47
C ALA A 97 -24.91 9.63 4.36
N ALA A 98 -24.39 9.26 3.18
CA ALA A 98 -25.17 8.74 2.07
C ALA A 98 -25.54 7.25 2.22
N GLY A 99 -25.14 6.59 3.30
CA GLY A 99 -25.47 5.19 3.60
C GLY A 99 -24.42 4.17 3.17
N ALA A 100 -23.27 4.60 2.60
CA ALA A 100 -22.20 3.69 2.24
C ALA A 100 -21.37 3.30 3.47
N ILE A 101 -20.78 2.10 3.42
CA ILE A 101 -19.74 1.65 4.37
C ILE A 101 -18.39 1.94 3.74
N VAL A 102 -17.53 2.70 4.43
CA VAL A 102 -16.27 3.20 3.87
C VAL A 102 -15.07 2.73 4.72
N PRO A 103 -14.64 1.47 4.59
CA PRO A 103 -13.46 0.96 5.29
C PRO A 103 -12.18 1.45 4.60
N MET A 104 -11.89 2.74 4.74
CA MET A 104 -10.81 3.36 4.00
C MET A 104 -9.44 3.01 4.60
N LEU A 105 -8.54 2.53 3.75
CA LEU A 105 -7.13 2.36 4.07
C LEU A 105 -6.34 3.56 3.57
N ALA A 106 -5.42 4.05 4.37
CA ALA A 106 -4.58 5.19 4.01
C ALA A 106 -3.14 4.98 4.49
N GLY A 107 -2.20 5.66 3.85
CA GLY A 107 -0.79 5.67 4.23
C GLY A 107 -0.40 6.91 5.04
N ARG A 108 0.78 6.81 5.65
CA ARG A 108 1.47 7.94 6.25
C ARG A 108 2.15 8.80 5.18
N GLY A 109 2.84 9.83 5.62
CA GLY A 109 3.46 10.82 4.75
C GLY A 109 4.24 10.26 3.57
N LEU A 110 4.13 10.95 2.44
CA LEU A 110 4.87 10.67 1.23
C LEU A 110 5.80 11.84 0.95
N ALA A 111 7.10 11.61 0.96
CA ALA A 111 8.13 12.63 0.76
C ALA A 111 7.96 13.81 1.75
N HIS A 112 7.73 15.02 1.23
CA HIS A 112 7.58 16.26 2.03
C HIS A 112 6.12 16.55 2.44
N THR A 113 5.18 15.68 2.09
CA THR A 113 3.76 15.87 2.42
C THR A 113 3.30 14.90 3.49
N GLY A 114 2.55 15.37 4.48
CA GLY A 114 1.87 14.51 5.44
C GLY A 114 0.78 13.67 4.74
N GLY A 115 0.67 12.39 5.09
CA GLY A 115 -0.37 11.49 4.62
C GLY A 115 -1.72 11.79 5.24
N THR A 116 -2.75 11.09 4.79
CA THR A 116 -4.10 11.21 5.34
C THR A 116 -4.13 10.79 6.82
N ILE A 117 -3.43 9.72 7.17
CA ILE A 117 -3.30 9.25 8.55
C ILE A 117 -2.70 10.34 9.45
N ASP A 118 -1.58 10.97 9.02
CA ASP A 118 -0.90 11.99 9.81
C ASP A 118 -1.79 13.20 10.11
N LYS A 119 -2.69 13.54 9.17
CA LYS A 119 -3.65 14.63 9.34
C LYS A 119 -4.77 14.26 10.31
N LEU A 120 -5.26 13.03 10.25
CA LEU A 120 -6.33 12.56 11.13
C LEU A 120 -5.84 12.35 12.57
N GLU A 121 -4.61 11.90 12.76
CA GLU A 121 -3.97 11.79 14.08
C GLU A 121 -3.76 13.14 14.78
N ALA A 122 -3.80 14.26 14.04
CA ALA A 122 -3.82 15.59 14.64
C ALA A 122 -5.13 15.91 15.38
N ILE A 123 -6.19 15.13 15.16
CA ILE A 123 -7.46 15.25 15.87
C ILE A 123 -7.34 14.46 17.18
N PRO A 124 -7.46 15.10 18.36
CA PRO A 124 -7.34 14.40 19.63
C PRO A 124 -8.35 13.25 19.76
N GLY A 125 -7.84 12.07 20.07
CA GLY A 125 -8.65 10.86 20.26
C GLY A 125 -9.01 10.10 18.97
N PHE A 126 -8.57 10.56 17.80
CA PHE A 126 -8.79 9.84 16.54
C PHE A 126 -7.85 8.62 16.45
N ASN A 127 -8.41 7.42 16.37
CA ASN A 127 -7.63 6.19 16.27
C ASN A 127 -7.51 5.75 14.81
N THR A 128 -6.29 5.73 14.29
CA THR A 128 -5.97 5.25 12.92
C THR A 128 -5.43 3.83 12.89
N GLY A 129 -5.18 3.21 14.06
CA GLY A 129 -4.59 1.89 14.20
C GLY A 129 -5.62 0.77 14.39
N LEU A 130 -6.75 0.82 13.71
CA LEU A 130 -7.80 -0.19 13.83
C LEU A 130 -7.34 -1.53 13.23
N THR A 131 -7.65 -2.62 13.91
CA THR A 131 -7.54 -3.98 13.37
C THR A 131 -8.63 -4.24 12.34
N LEU A 132 -8.44 -5.25 11.49
CA LEU A 132 -9.47 -5.63 10.51
C LEU A 132 -10.81 -6.01 11.15
N ASP A 133 -10.79 -6.60 12.34
CA ASP A 133 -12.02 -6.98 13.04
C ASP A 133 -12.73 -5.74 13.60
N GLU A 134 -11.99 -4.79 14.19
CA GLU A 134 -12.55 -3.51 14.61
C GLU A 134 -13.13 -2.71 13.42
N MET A 135 -12.48 -2.75 12.25
CA MET A 135 -13.00 -2.12 11.03
C MET A 135 -14.26 -2.81 10.50
N LYS A 136 -14.45 -4.10 10.74
CA LYS A 136 -15.70 -4.82 10.39
C LYS A 136 -16.85 -4.44 11.31
N GLU A 137 -16.57 -4.30 12.61
CA GLU A 137 -17.58 -4.01 13.64
C GLU A 137 -17.99 -2.53 13.63
N ASN A 138 -17.06 -1.64 13.36
CA ASN A 138 -17.25 -0.19 13.33
C ASN A 138 -16.86 0.38 11.96
N PRO A 139 -17.58 0.06 10.91
CA PRO A 139 -17.33 0.67 9.61
C PRO A 139 -17.68 2.16 9.69
N CYS A 140 -16.67 3.00 9.57
CA CYS A 140 -16.76 4.46 9.64
C CYS A 140 -17.87 5.04 8.80
#